data_935504f65b97478fd028fc9fd0d8f6a6
#
_entry.id   935504f65b97478fd028fc9fd0d8f6a6
#
_cell.length_a   1.000
_cell.length_b   1.000
_cell.length_c   1.000
_cell.angle_alpha   90.00
_cell.angle_beta   90.00
_cell.angle_gamma   90.00
#
_symmetry.space_group_name_H-M   'P 1'
#
loop_
_entity.id
_entity.type
_entity.pdbx_description
1 polymer ?
#
loop_
_entity_poly.entity_id
_entity_poly.type
_entity_poly.pdbx_seq_one_letter_code
_entity_poly.pdbx_strand_id
1 'polypeptide(L)'
;MYPEIHEYNPRFPHTCVIKRPVLSDDPMIDDGGEDAVIYEGECRSYDFHTTSSAGDVLTSNRKLSLPVRQQEWDDGHPIPLEGDIVEVDKGSHKEYGVVLDKMPGNLGTHILWRFVRN
;
A
#
# COMPACT_ATOMS: atom_id res chain seq x y z
N MET A 1 -4.84 -23.95 19.57
CA MET A 1 -4.76 -23.41 19.09
C MET A 1 -4.98 -23.19 18.29
N TYR A 2 -5.06 -22.57 18.10
CA TYR A 2 -5.44 -22.26 17.23
C TYR A 2 -5.05 -21.78 16.56
N PRO A 3 -5.12 -21.83 16.04
CA PRO A 3 -4.72 -21.43 15.21
C PRO A 3 -4.71 -20.31 14.82
N GLU A 4 -4.24 -19.86 14.73
CA GLU A 4 -4.28 -18.95 14.32
C GLU A 4 -4.69 -18.72 13.35
N ILE A 5 -4.91 -18.55 13.37
CA ILE A 5 -5.62 -18.49 12.55
C ILE A 5 -5.80 -17.32 12.01
N HIS A 6 -5.40 -17.03 11.27
CA HIS A 6 -5.58 -16.06 10.57
C HIS A 6 -6.40 -16.11 9.78
N GLU A 7 -6.99 -16.11 10.17
CA GLU A 7 -7.97 -16.17 9.72
C GLU A 7 -8.39 -15.10 8.94
N TYR A 8 -9.09 -15.31 7.98
CA TYR A 8 -9.74 -14.39 7.12
C TYR A 8 -10.45 -13.31 7.92
N ASN A 9 -10.01 -12.09 7.77
CA ASN A 9 -10.64 -10.94 8.38
C ASN A 9 -11.42 -10.22 7.29
N PRO A 10 -12.77 -10.24 7.34
CA PRO A 10 -13.54 -9.63 6.25
C PRO A 10 -13.33 -8.13 6.10
N ARG A 11 -12.80 -7.45 7.11
CA ARG A 11 -12.50 -6.03 6.98
C ARG A 11 -11.20 -5.81 6.24
N PHE A 12 -10.28 -6.76 6.34
CA PHE A 12 -8.97 -6.65 5.71
C PHE A 12 -8.64 -7.99 5.06
N PRO A 13 -9.31 -8.29 3.94
CA PRO A 13 -9.18 -9.61 3.33
C PRO A 13 -7.92 -9.81 2.50
N HIS A 14 -7.13 -8.78 2.32
CA HIS A 14 -5.94 -8.85 1.49
C HIS A 14 -4.71 -8.60 2.33
N THR A 15 -3.54 -8.83 1.74
CA THR A 15 -2.28 -8.46 2.37
C THR A 15 -1.51 -7.57 1.42
N CYS A 16 -0.63 -6.77 1.96
CA CYS A 16 0.17 -5.89 1.12
C CYS A 16 1.54 -5.65 1.73
N VAL A 17 2.45 -5.23 0.87
CA VAL A 17 3.77 -4.77 1.26
C VAL A 17 3.97 -3.42 0.61
N ILE A 18 4.35 -2.43 1.40
CA ILE A 18 4.65 -1.10 0.90
C ILE A 18 6.13 -0.86 1.17
N LYS A 19 6.87 -0.55 0.12
CA LYS A 19 8.31 -0.41 0.18
C LYS A 19 8.73 0.96 -0.29
N ARG A 20 9.79 1.47 0.33
CA ARG A 20 10.38 2.74 -0.10
C ARG A 20 11.68 2.44 -0.80
N PRO A 21 11.81 2.77 -2.08
CA PRO A 21 13.04 2.51 -2.79
C PRO A 21 14.19 3.27 -2.16
N VAL A 22 15.32 2.60 -2.04
CA VAL A 22 16.56 3.23 -1.58
C VAL A 22 17.37 3.56 -2.81
N LEU A 23 17.61 4.85 -2.99
CA LEU A 23 18.40 5.31 -4.12
C LEU A 23 19.83 5.55 -3.64
N SER A 24 20.78 4.92 -4.32
CA SER A 24 22.18 5.17 -4.03
C SER A 24 22.66 6.28 -4.94
N ASP A 25 23.27 7.30 -4.34
CA ASP A 25 23.86 8.37 -5.13
C ASP A 25 25.21 8.00 -5.68
N ASP A 26 25.74 6.86 -5.28
CA ASP A 26 27.06 6.42 -5.72
C ASP A 26 26.91 5.42 -6.85
N PRO A 27 27.24 5.81 -8.08
CA PRO A 27 27.11 4.89 -9.20
C PRO A 27 28.04 3.69 -9.13
N MET A 28 29.02 3.74 -8.28
CA MET A 28 29.92 2.61 -8.10
C MET A 28 29.31 1.55 -7.19
N ILE A 29 28.31 1.92 -6.44
CA ILE A 29 27.63 0.97 -5.58
C ILE A 29 26.44 0.43 -6.35
N ASP A 30 26.65 -0.68 -6.97
CA ASP A 30 25.57 -1.34 -7.66
C ASP A 30 24.97 -2.33 -6.68
N ASP A 31 24.41 -1.79 -5.63
CA ASP A 31 23.90 -2.68 -4.63
C ASP A 31 22.49 -3.09 -4.91
N GLY A 32 21.91 -2.58 -5.97
CA GLY A 32 20.52 -2.89 -6.18
C GLY A 32 19.69 -2.58 -4.97
N GLY A 33 20.21 -1.74 -4.11
CA GLY A 33 19.62 -1.29 -2.88
C GLY A 33 18.41 -2.06 -2.41
N GLU A 34 18.44 -2.61 -1.24
CA GLU A 34 17.25 -3.23 -0.70
C GLU A 34 16.24 -2.15 -0.37
N ASP A 35 15.03 -2.32 -0.85
CA ASP A 35 13.97 -1.38 -0.52
C ASP A 35 13.63 -1.51 0.95
N ALA A 36 13.37 -0.39 1.58
CA ALA A 36 12.94 -0.40 2.98
C ALA A 36 11.46 -0.74 3.04
N VAL A 37 11.11 -1.73 3.85
CA VAL A 37 9.72 -2.10 4.04
C VAL A 37 9.08 -1.09 4.98
N ILE A 38 8.07 -0.39 4.49
CA ILE A 38 7.35 0.60 5.28
C ILE A 38 6.18 -0.03 6.00
N TYR A 39 5.48 -0.93 5.33
CA TYR A 39 4.36 -1.63 5.94
C TYR A 39 4.24 -3.01 5.30
N GLU A 40 3.93 -3.99 6.12
CA GLU A 40 3.66 -5.33 5.62
C GLU A 40 2.60 -5.93 6.52
N GLY A 41 1.47 -6.31 5.93
CA GLY A 41 0.41 -6.89 6.73
C GLY A 41 -0.93 -6.84 6.05
N GLU A 42 -1.97 -6.89 6.85
CA GLU A 42 -3.35 -6.92 6.37
C GLU A 42 -3.74 -5.60 5.73
N CYS A 43 -4.61 -5.69 4.75
CA CYS A 43 -5.14 -4.51 4.10
C CYS A 43 -6.44 -4.86 3.39
N ARG A 44 -7.10 -3.82 2.92
CA ARG A 44 -8.25 -3.97 2.05
C ARG A 44 -8.02 -3.09 0.85
N SER A 45 -7.91 -3.71 -0.31
CA SER A 45 -7.69 -2.98 -1.55
C SER A 45 -8.97 -2.95 -2.34
N TYR A 46 -9.34 -1.77 -2.83
CA TYR A 46 -10.55 -1.62 -3.60
C TYR A 46 -10.36 -0.51 -4.63
N ASP A 47 -11.17 -0.60 -5.66
CA ASP A 47 -11.10 0.34 -6.75
C ASP A 47 -11.66 1.68 -6.30
N PHE A 48 -10.99 2.72 -6.73
CA PHE A 48 -11.46 4.07 -6.49
C PHE A 48 -11.79 4.69 -7.84
N HIS A 49 -13.07 4.75 -8.15
CA HIS A 49 -13.51 5.24 -9.43
C HIS A 49 -13.87 6.71 -9.32
N THR A 50 -13.21 7.49 -10.15
CA THR A 50 -13.53 8.90 -10.26
C THR A 50 -14.06 9.13 -11.67
N THR A 51 -15.28 9.61 -11.78
CA THR A 51 -15.87 9.92 -13.07
C THR A 51 -15.73 11.42 -13.29
N SER A 52 -15.06 11.77 -14.37
CA SER A 52 -14.92 13.18 -14.70
C SER A 52 -16.25 13.72 -15.21
N SER A 53 -16.35 15.03 -15.32
CA SER A 53 -17.57 15.64 -15.86
C SER A 53 -17.78 15.29 -17.31
N ALA A 54 -16.76 14.83 -17.99
CA ALA A 54 -16.88 14.39 -19.37
C ALA A 54 -17.28 12.91 -19.46
N GLY A 55 -17.45 12.26 -18.32
CA GLY A 55 -17.83 10.86 -18.33
C GLY A 55 -16.66 9.88 -18.35
N ASP A 56 -15.47 10.37 -18.41
CA ASP A 56 -14.31 9.50 -18.38
C ASP A 56 -14.13 8.87 -17.02
N VAL A 57 -13.75 7.61 -17.00
CA VAL A 57 -13.53 6.89 -15.77
C VAL A 57 -12.03 6.71 -15.59
N LEU A 58 -11.53 7.19 -14.46
CA LEU A 58 -10.13 6.99 -14.12
C LEU A 58 -10.02 5.69 -13.37
N THR A 59 -9.53 4.65 -14.03
CA THR A 59 -9.52 3.31 -13.49
C THR A 59 -8.19 2.88 -12.92
N SER A 60 -7.15 3.70 -13.06
CA SER A 60 -5.83 3.34 -12.57
C SER A 60 -5.65 3.64 -11.09
N ASN A 61 -6.55 4.42 -10.50
CA ASN A 61 -6.43 4.77 -9.09
C ASN A 61 -7.13 3.73 -8.23
N ARG A 62 -6.52 3.46 -7.08
CA ARG A 62 -7.01 2.48 -6.13
C ARG A 62 -6.93 3.07 -4.73
N LYS A 63 -7.68 2.51 -3.82
CA LYS A 63 -7.56 2.84 -2.42
C LYS A 63 -7.18 1.59 -1.64
N LEU A 64 -6.38 1.81 -0.61
CA LEU A 64 -5.92 0.75 0.26
C LEU A 64 -6.26 1.18 1.68
N SER A 65 -6.89 0.30 2.42
CA SER A 65 -7.22 0.57 3.82
C SER A 65 -6.32 -0.29 4.69
N LEU A 66 -5.63 0.34 5.62
CA LEU A 66 -4.71 -0.33 6.53
C LEU A 66 -5.25 -0.23 7.95
N PRO A 67 -5.12 -1.30 8.77
CA PRO A 67 -5.58 -1.25 10.15
C PRO A 67 -4.55 -0.58 11.07
N VAL A 68 -4.00 0.53 10.63
CA VAL A 68 -3.01 1.29 11.39
C VAL A 68 -3.57 2.67 11.62
N ARG A 69 -3.71 3.04 12.89
CA ARG A 69 -4.29 4.32 13.24
C ARG A 69 -3.25 5.42 13.17
N GLN A 70 -3.72 6.65 13.05
CA GLN A 70 -2.86 7.80 12.88
C GLN A 70 -1.74 7.86 13.93
N GLN A 71 -2.08 7.59 15.18
CA GLN A 71 -1.13 7.71 16.27
C GLN A 71 -0.13 6.56 16.33
N GLU A 72 -0.31 5.54 15.50
CA GLU A 72 0.60 4.40 15.49
C GLU A 72 1.77 4.61 14.54
N TRP A 73 1.70 5.61 13.70
CA TRP A 73 2.83 5.94 12.82
C TRP A 73 3.82 6.82 13.59
N ASP A 74 5.09 6.51 13.49
CA ASP A 74 6.14 7.29 14.13
C ASP A 74 7.46 7.07 13.40
N ASP A 75 8.56 7.51 14.00
CA ASP A 75 9.86 7.42 13.34
C ASP A 75 10.29 5.97 13.12
N GLY A 76 9.89 5.08 14.01
CA GLY A 76 10.19 3.66 13.84
C GLY A 76 9.24 2.95 12.92
N HIS A 77 8.08 3.55 12.67
CA HIS A 77 7.05 3.00 11.81
C HIS A 77 6.54 4.13 10.93
N PRO A 78 7.30 4.51 9.91
CA PRO A 78 6.93 5.69 9.10
C PRO A 78 5.72 5.41 8.23
N ILE A 79 4.93 6.45 8.05
CA ILE A 79 3.76 6.35 7.19
C ILE A 79 4.19 6.30 5.73
N PRO A 80 3.48 5.53 4.89
CA PRO A 80 3.77 5.55 3.46
C PRO A 80 3.69 6.95 2.87
N LEU A 81 4.55 7.23 1.93
CA LEU A 81 4.63 8.53 1.27
C LEU A 81 4.50 8.38 -0.22
N GLU A 82 4.20 9.49 -0.88
CA GLU A 82 4.10 9.51 -2.33
C GLU A 82 5.38 8.94 -2.93
N GLY A 83 5.22 8.06 -3.90
CA GLY A 83 6.34 7.42 -4.57
C GLY A 83 6.72 6.06 -4.02
N ASP A 84 6.20 5.69 -2.85
CA ASP A 84 6.45 4.36 -2.32
C ASP A 84 5.76 3.33 -3.21
N ILE A 85 6.31 2.12 -3.21
CA ILE A 85 5.83 1.03 -4.06
C ILE A 85 4.90 0.14 -3.28
N VAL A 86 3.76 -0.17 -3.88
CA VAL A 86 2.73 -1.00 -3.26
C VAL A 86 2.66 -2.33 -3.99
N GLU A 87 2.62 -3.40 -3.23
CA GLU A 87 2.36 -4.72 -3.76
C GLU A 87 1.22 -5.30 -2.95
N VAL A 88 0.09 -5.56 -3.60
CA VAL A 88 -1.10 -6.10 -2.95
C VAL A 88 -1.33 -7.52 -3.40
N ASP A 89 -1.52 -8.40 -2.44
CA ASP A 89 -1.82 -9.81 -2.71
C ASP A 89 -3.29 -10.05 -2.39
N LYS A 90 -4.07 -10.33 -3.42
CA LYS A 90 -5.51 -10.57 -3.26
C LYS A 90 -5.84 -12.05 -3.24
N GLY A 91 -4.82 -12.90 -3.18
CA GLY A 91 -5.03 -14.33 -3.18
C GLY A 91 -5.06 -14.93 -4.58
N SER A 92 -5.90 -14.38 -5.44
CA SER A 92 -6.01 -14.85 -6.81
C SER A 92 -4.93 -14.24 -7.71
N HIS A 93 -4.45 -13.06 -7.34
CA HIS A 93 -3.43 -12.37 -8.14
C HIS A 93 -2.82 -11.28 -7.29
N LYS A 94 -1.73 -10.72 -7.79
CA LYS A 94 -1.05 -9.60 -7.16
C LYS A 94 -1.16 -8.36 -8.03
N GLU A 95 -1.22 -7.21 -7.38
CA GLU A 95 -1.27 -5.93 -8.05
C GLU A 95 -0.13 -5.07 -7.56
N TYR A 96 0.43 -4.27 -8.45
CA TYR A 96 1.59 -3.44 -8.15
C TYR A 96 1.28 -2.00 -8.53
N GLY A 97 1.79 -1.09 -7.74
CA GLY A 97 1.56 0.31 -8.03
C GLY A 97 2.42 1.23 -7.20
N VAL A 98 2.03 2.49 -7.21
CA VAL A 98 2.80 3.56 -6.58
C VAL A 98 1.86 4.39 -5.71
N VAL A 99 2.30 4.69 -4.50
CA VAL A 99 1.52 5.51 -3.57
C VAL A 99 1.42 6.93 -4.11
N LEU A 100 0.21 7.47 -4.09
CA LEU A 100 -0.05 8.85 -4.48
C LEU A 100 -0.26 9.74 -3.26
N ASP A 101 -0.95 9.24 -2.25
CA ASP A 101 -1.26 10.05 -1.09
C ASP A 101 -1.60 9.14 0.09
N LYS A 102 -1.58 9.72 1.27
CA LYS A 102 -1.90 9.02 2.51
C LYS A 102 -2.95 9.82 3.25
N MET A 103 -3.83 9.10 3.94
CA MET A 103 -4.90 9.72 4.72
C MET A 103 -5.01 8.99 6.04
N PRO A 104 -4.16 9.33 7.02
CA PRO A 104 -4.24 8.69 8.34
C PRO A 104 -5.46 9.18 9.10
N GLY A 105 -6.05 8.27 9.86
CA GLY A 105 -7.22 8.60 10.66
C GLY A 105 -7.24 7.84 11.96
N ASN A 106 -8.28 8.08 12.74
CA ASN A 106 -8.38 7.48 14.06
C ASN A 106 -8.73 6.01 14.04
N LEU A 107 -9.33 5.56 12.95
CA LEU A 107 -9.75 4.17 12.83
C LEU A 107 -8.88 3.36 11.89
N GLY A 108 -7.98 4.00 11.21
CA GLY A 108 -7.10 3.35 10.25
C GLY A 108 -6.55 4.35 9.28
N THR A 109 -5.72 3.88 8.37
CA THR A 109 -5.06 4.73 7.38
C THR A 109 -5.51 4.31 5.99
N HIS A 110 -5.86 5.27 5.17
CA HIS A 110 -6.17 5.03 3.78
C HIS A 110 -5.02 5.50 2.92
N ILE A 111 -4.71 4.72 1.90
CA ILE A 111 -3.65 5.03 0.96
C ILE A 111 -4.27 5.11 -0.42
N LEU A 112 -4.06 6.22 -1.08
CA LEU A 112 -4.43 6.36 -2.47
C LEU A 112 -3.22 5.96 -3.30
N TRP A 113 -3.39 5.02 -4.23
CA TRP A 113 -2.26 4.55 -5.01
C TRP A 113 -2.70 4.32 -6.45
N ARG A 114 -1.73 4.36 -7.34
CA ARG A 114 -1.98 4.17 -8.75
C ARG A 114 -1.55 2.77 -9.15
N PHE A 115 -2.50 2.03 -9.71
CA PHE A 115 -2.25 0.69 -10.21
C PHE A 115 -1.36 0.77 -11.46
N VAL A 116 -0.31 -0.04 -11.48
CA VAL A 116 0.62 -0.05 -12.61
C VAL A 116 0.53 -1.36 -13.38
N ARG A 117 0.45 -2.48 -12.66
CA ARG A 117 0.38 -3.77 -13.33
C ARG A 117 -0.08 -4.85 -12.37
N ASN A 118 -0.43 -5.96 -12.96
CA ASN A 118 -0.71 -7.17 -12.18
C ASN A 118 0.52 -8.04 -12.13
#